data_d3248cc794fc0f92f604b0ab65ba5bcc
#
_entry.id   d3248cc794fc0f92f604b0ab65ba5bcc
#
_cell.length_a   1.000
_cell.length_b   1.000
_cell.length_c   1.000
_cell.angle_alpha   90.00
_cell.angle_beta   90.00
_cell.angle_gamma   90.00
#
_symmetry.space_group_name_H-M   'P 1'
#
loop_
_entity.id
_entity.type
_entity.pdbx_description
1 polymer ?
#
loop_
_entity_poly.entity_id
_entity_poly.type
_entity_poly.pdbx_seq_one_letter_code
_entity_poly.pdbx_strand_id
1 'polypeptide(L)' 'MTAILDWSQCQAVESIPGKVSGAWVFKGTRMPVQTVFLNLEAGMSTQEITEEFDVSLEEIHAVLHFATQSLEKEPAFTTP' A
#
# COMPACT_ATOMS: atom_id res chain seq x y z
N MET A 1 14.87 8.62 -14.62
CA MET A 1 13.55 8.65 -14.16
C MET A 1 13.24 7.62 -13.14
N THR A 2 12.58 8.02 -12.18
CA THR A 2 12.32 7.14 -11.11
C THR A 2 11.09 6.38 -11.32
N ALA A 3 11.06 5.17 -10.98
CA ALA A 3 9.87 4.41 -11.04
C ALA A 3 9.00 4.83 -9.91
N ILE A 4 7.74 4.91 -10.19
CA ILE A 4 6.79 5.32 -9.21
C ILE A 4 5.76 4.27 -9.07
N LEU A 5 5.40 3.95 -7.87
CA LEU A 5 4.31 3.02 -7.64
C LEU A 5 3.03 3.66 -8.13
N ASP A 6 2.39 3.05 -9.07
CA ASP A 6 1.15 3.56 -9.61
C ASP A 6 0.00 2.81 -8.97
N TRP A 7 -0.47 3.32 -7.87
CA TRP A 7 -1.52 2.67 -7.11
C TRP A 7 -2.83 2.52 -7.88
N SER A 8 -2.99 3.28 -8.96
CA SER A 8 -4.20 3.13 -9.77
C SER A 8 -4.29 1.74 -10.40
N GLN A 9 -3.17 1.03 -10.46
CA GLN A 9 -3.16 -0.32 -11.01
C GLN A 9 -3.44 -1.38 -9.94
N CYS A 10 -3.53 -0.98 -8.69
CA CYS A 10 -3.77 -1.93 -7.61
C CYS A 10 -5.26 -2.04 -7.34
N GLN A 11 -5.82 -3.23 -7.49
CA GLN A 11 -7.25 -3.40 -7.36
C GLN A 11 -7.75 -3.34 -5.92
N ALA A 12 -6.85 -3.38 -4.96
CA ALA A 12 -7.25 -3.37 -3.56
C ALA A 12 -7.42 -1.96 -3.00
N VAL A 13 -7.08 -0.93 -3.76
CA VAL A 13 -7.09 0.43 -3.26
C VAL A 13 -7.83 1.37 -4.18
N GLU A 14 -8.22 2.51 -3.66
CA GLU A 14 -8.91 3.53 -4.46
C GLU A 14 -8.55 4.90 -3.94
N SER A 15 -8.75 5.90 -4.76
CA SER A 15 -8.59 7.28 -4.35
C SER A 15 -9.85 8.01 -4.80
N ILE A 16 -10.57 8.56 -3.86
CA ILE A 16 -11.82 9.24 -4.17
C ILE A 16 -11.66 10.70 -3.81
N PRO A 17 -11.82 11.61 -4.78
CA PRO A 17 -11.69 13.03 -4.51
C PRO A 17 -12.63 13.46 -3.38
N GLY A 18 -12.12 14.24 -2.46
CA GLY A 18 -12.91 14.72 -1.36
C GLY A 18 -13.01 13.76 -0.18
N LYS A 19 -12.48 12.54 -0.34
CA LYS A 19 -12.49 11.58 0.73
C LYS A 19 -11.05 11.38 1.16
N VAL A 20 -10.76 11.63 2.41
CA VAL A 20 -9.40 11.53 2.98
C VAL A 20 -8.42 12.32 2.10
N SER A 21 -8.85 13.48 1.63
CA SER A 21 -8.03 14.38 0.82
C SER A 21 -7.47 13.70 -0.43
N GLY A 22 -8.18 12.74 -0.98
CA GLY A 22 -7.73 12.06 -2.18
C GLY A 22 -6.62 11.05 -1.97
N ALA A 23 -6.31 10.73 -0.72
CA ALA A 23 -5.26 9.74 -0.46
C ALA A 23 -5.70 8.36 -0.95
N TRP A 24 -4.72 7.51 -1.22
CA TRP A 24 -5.03 6.13 -1.57
C TRP A 24 -5.45 5.38 -0.31
N VAL A 25 -6.62 4.79 -0.35
CA VAL A 25 -7.17 4.05 0.78
C VAL A 25 -7.54 2.65 0.31
N PHE A 26 -7.70 1.72 1.25
CA PHE A 26 -8.19 0.40 0.91
C PHE A 26 -9.63 0.53 0.44
N LYS A 27 -9.99 -0.20 -0.62
CA LYS A 27 -11.26 -0.05 -1.26
C LYS A 27 -12.41 -0.26 -0.28
N GLY A 28 -13.37 0.62 -0.32
CA GLY A 28 -14.52 0.53 0.59
C GLY A 28 -14.26 1.04 2.00
N THR A 29 -13.08 1.61 2.25
CA THR A 29 -12.76 2.09 3.59
C THR A 29 -12.21 3.49 3.53
N ARG A 30 -11.88 4.05 4.69
CA ARG A 30 -11.15 5.31 4.77
C ARG A 30 -9.74 5.08 5.28
N MET A 31 -9.28 3.83 5.31
CA MET A 31 -7.97 3.49 5.83
C MET A 31 -6.90 3.78 4.81
N PRO A 32 -6.01 4.76 5.05
CA PRO A 32 -4.98 5.07 4.06
C PRO A 32 -3.96 3.95 3.97
N VAL A 33 -3.55 3.65 2.75
CA VAL A 33 -2.52 2.66 2.51
C VAL A 33 -1.22 3.08 3.20
N GLN A 34 -0.93 4.38 3.22
CA GLN A 34 0.29 4.88 3.84
C GLN A 34 0.37 4.51 5.31
N THR A 35 -0.76 4.44 6.00
CA THR A 35 -0.75 4.10 7.42
C THR A 35 -0.15 2.71 7.64
N VAL A 36 -0.45 1.76 6.76
CA VAL A 36 0.12 0.42 6.88
C VAL A 36 1.63 0.47 6.77
N PHE A 37 2.13 1.18 5.75
CA PHE A 37 3.58 1.25 5.55
C PHE A 37 4.28 1.98 6.69
N LEU A 38 3.68 3.04 7.21
CA LEU A 38 4.27 3.76 8.33
C LEU A 38 4.38 2.88 9.57
N ASN A 39 3.37 2.07 9.82
CA ASN A 39 3.40 1.20 10.98
C ASN A 39 4.37 0.04 10.80
N LEU A 40 4.49 -0.48 9.59
CA LEU A 40 5.48 -1.49 9.31
C LEU A 40 6.88 -0.92 9.52
N GLU A 41 7.11 0.30 9.06
CA GLU A 41 8.39 0.94 9.24
C GLU A 41 8.70 1.14 10.72
N ALA A 42 7.69 1.37 11.52
CA ALA A 42 7.88 1.57 12.95
C ALA A 42 8.07 0.26 13.72
N GLY A 43 7.99 -0.87 13.03
CA GLY A 43 8.25 -2.15 13.67
C GLY A 43 7.04 -2.99 14.00
N MET A 44 5.85 -2.55 13.64
CA MET A 44 4.67 -3.37 13.90
C MET A 44 4.60 -4.52 12.91
N SER A 45 4.11 -5.66 13.37
CA SER A 45 3.90 -6.77 12.47
C SER A 45 2.60 -6.57 11.72
N THR A 46 2.42 -7.29 10.62
CA THR A 46 1.17 -7.19 9.86
C THR A 46 -0.01 -7.60 10.72
N GLN A 47 0.17 -8.60 11.55
CA GLN A 47 -0.94 -9.03 12.41
C GLN A 47 -1.30 -7.95 13.42
N GLU A 48 -0.32 -7.28 13.98
CA GLU A 48 -0.61 -6.20 14.92
C GLU A 48 -1.38 -5.08 14.24
N ILE A 49 -1.05 -4.80 12.99
CA ILE A 49 -1.75 -3.75 12.24
C ILE A 49 -3.22 -4.13 12.06
N THR A 50 -3.50 -5.40 11.77
CA THR A 50 -4.90 -5.80 11.60
C THR A 50 -5.69 -5.73 12.90
N GLU A 51 -4.99 -5.81 14.04
CA GLU A 51 -5.66 -5.70 15.32
C GLU A 51 -5.91 -4.26 15.73
N GLU A 52 -5.05 -3.36 15.28
CA GLU A 52 -5.16 -1.96 15.66
C GLU A 52 -6.00 -1.14 14.68
N PHE A 53 -6.05 -1.55 13.44
CA PHE A 53 -6.71 -0.78 12.39
C PHE A 53 -7.71 -1.64 11.65
N ASP A 54 -8.67 -1.01 11.00
CA ASP A 54 -9.71 -1.72 10.30
C ASP A 54 -9.22 -2.13 8.92
N VAL A 55 -8.34 -3.10 8.88
CA VAL A 55 -7.78 -3.61 7.64
C VAL A 55 -7.50 -5.09 7.82
N SER A 56 -7.72 -5.87 6.78
CA SER A 56 -7.51 -7.31 6.86
C SER A 56 -6.10 -7.68 6.42
N LEU A 57 -5.66 -8.84 6.83
CA LEU A 57 -4.37 -9.33 6.41
C LEU A 57 -4.31 -9.50 4.90
N GLU A 58 -5.42 -9.90 4.29
CA GLU A 58 -5.46 -10.04 2.84
C GLU A 58 -5.25 -8.69 2.15
N GLU A 59 -5.84 -7.64 2.70
CA GLU A 59 -5.67 -6.32 2.13
C GLU A 59 -4.23 -5.85 2.26
N ILE A 60 -3.61 -6.11 3.40
CA ILE A 60 -2.21 -5.75 3.60
C ILE A 60 -1.34 -6.50 2.61
N HIS A 61 -1.58 -7.80 2.46
CA HIS A 61 -0.78 -8.61 1.54
C HIS A 61 -0.97 -8.16 0.10
N ALA A 62 -2.17 -7.72 -0.26
CA ALA A 62 -2.43 -7.27 -1.62
C ALA A 62 -1.59 -6.04 -1.96
N VAL A 63 -1.49 -5.07 -1.04
CA VAL A 63 -0.70 -3.88 -1.33
C VAL A 63 0.79 -4.19 -1.28
N LEU A 64 1.24 -5.08 -0.39
CA LEU A 64 2.64 -5.45 -0.36
C LEU A 64 3.02 -6.21 -1.62
N HIS A 65 2.17 -7.09 -2.09
CA HIS A 65 2.42 -7.84 -3.32
C HIS A 65 2.47 -6.90 -4.52
N PHE A 66 1.55 -5.94 -4.56
CA PHE A 66 1.55 -4.96 -5.64
C PHE A 66 2.85 -4.15 -5.63
N ALA A 67 3.30 -3.72 -4.46
CA ALA A 67 4.53 -2.96 -4.36
C ALA A 67 5.73 -3.80 -4.80
N THR A 68 5.76 -5.07 -4.41
CA THR A 68 6.83 -5.97 -4.79
C THR A 68 6.88 -6.14 -6.30
N GLN A 69 5.74 -6.33 -6.92
CA GLN A 69 5.70 -6.49 -8.36
C GLN A 69 6.11 -5.22 -9.08
N SER A 70 5.76 -4.07 -8.53
CA SER A 70 6.14 -2.81 -9.14
C SER A 70 7.65 -2.63 -9.10
N LEU A 71 8.29 -3.06 -8.01
CA LEU A 71 9.73 -2.97 -7.91
C LEU A 71 10.42 -3.94 -8.86
N GLU A 72 9.82 -5.08 -9.09
CA GLU A 72 10.40 -6.03 -10.02
C GLU A 72 10.42 -5.53 -11.45
N LYS A 73 9.53 -4.61 -11.77
CA LYS A 73 9.50 -4.06 -13.11
C LYS A 73 10.44 -2.89 -13.27
N GLU A 74 11.21 -2.58 -12.26
CA GLU A 74 12.08 -1.45 -12.27
C GLU A 74 13.38 -1.77 -12.93
N PRO A 75 13.58 -1.35 -14.14
CA PRO A 75 14.77 -1.78 -14.87
C PRO A 75 16.03 -1.11 -14.40
N ALA A 76 15.94 -0.13 -13.63
CA ALA A 76 17.10 0.57 -13.25
C ALA A 76 17.88 -0.06 -12.17
N PHE A 77 17.37 -1.06 -11.59
CA PHE A 77 18.08 -1.63 -10.55
C PHE A 77 18.90 -2.68 -10.97
N THR A 78 19.88 -2.38 -11.60
CA THR A 78 20.72 -3.38 -11.92
C THR A 78 21.69 -3.41 -10.92
N THR A 79 21.56 -3.66 -9.91
CA THR A 79 22.55 -3.69 -9.05
C THR A 79 23.49 -4.59 -9.32
N PRO A 80 24.50 -4.41 -9.05
CA PRO A 80 25.58 -5.28 -9.22
C PRO A 80 25.56 -6.43 -8.40
#